data_fc01172d5fcee9a49ed58d506f639978
#
_entry.id   fc01172d5fcee9a49ed58d506f639978
#
_cell.length_a   1.000
_cell.length_b   1.000
_cell.length_c   1.000
_cell.angle_alpha   90.00
_cell.angle_beta   90.00
_cell.angle_gamma   90.00
#
_symmetry.space_group_name_H-M   'P 1'
#
loop_
_entity.id
_entity.type
_entity.pdbx_description
1 polymer ?
#
loop_
_entity_poly.entity_id
_entity_poly.type
_entity_poly.pdbx_seq_one_letter_code
_entity_poly.pdbx_strand_id
1 'polypeptide(L)'
;MNVRQKATRAGIVFITLLLLGGLILMYKGNDALVLATEKKEGILTAEQIKMSFDSVSGRLIKEHVKDGDFVKKGDIIMELDATDTDLSIKKLKAQIAQLDAQIRSASGTQGISYQKADNDAAQSSRQLSQQQAAVSAANATLKNARIDYNRKVDLFNVGAIAQSQLDDAEMTLNVAESNLDQQNQLLQKLQTAYNGSASDTIGQARQAAANMSNDIDSLTNQRQALEIQLNELQVTKERLTLRAPEDGKVLKVLAKEGEMISSSTPVVLLESSHSYFDIYISEEQAANLSEGQVIAGHTVAGDHKVTGTIRLLTQAPGFADLKQTREKGQSDLSAFQVRIYVDPQDGIIPGMTIGVKDSEFLKR
;
A
#
# COMPACT_ATOMS: atom_id res chain seq x y z
N MET A 1 57.27 -58.82 69.79
CA MET A 1 56.47 -58.62 68.56
C MET A 1 57.35 -57.94 67.49
N ASN A 2 57.66 -58.68 66.44
CA ASN A 2 58.71 -58.34 65.48
C ASN A 2 58.36 -57.09 64.61
N VAL A 3 59.32 -56.21 64.45
CA VAL A 3 59.21 -54.97 63.67
C VAL A 3 58.66 -55.23 62.25
N ARG A 4 58.97 -56.42 61.67
CA ARG A 4 58.39 -56.83 60.36
C ARG A 4 56.88 -56.96 60.35
N GLN A 5 56.21 -57.44 61.48
CA GLN A 5 54.77 -57.56 61.53
C GLN A 5 54.05 -56.21 61.71
N LYS A 6 54.74 -55.20 62.29
CA LYS A 6 54.22 -53.83 62.36
C LYS A 6 54.28 -53.11 61.00
N ALA A 7 55.36 -53.32 60.26
CA ALA A 7 55.55 -52.76 58.93
C ALA A 7 54.56 -53.34 57.90
N THR A 8 54.28 -54.65 57.94
CA THR A 8 53.26 -55.30 57.07
C THR A 8 51.83 -54.83 57.35
N ARG A 9 51.51 -54.67 58.65
CA ARG A 9 50.13 -54.14 59.03
C ARG A 9 49.98 -52.67 58.63
N ALA A 10 51.01 -51.82 58.77
CA ALA A 10 50.99 -50.44 58.32
C ALA A 10 50.86 -50.33 56.77
N GLY A 11 51.53 -51.19 56.01
CA GLY A 11 51.49 -51.29 54.58
C GLY A 11 50.06 -51.69 54.08
N ILE A 12 49.45 -52.67 54.76
CA ILE A 12 48.08 -53.11 54.42
C ILE A 12 47.06 -52.02 54.74
N VAL A 13 47.19 -51.29 55.86
CA VAL A 13 46.31 -50.15 56.19
C VAL A 13 46.44 -48.99 55.15
N PHE A 14 47.66 -48.75 54.73
CA PHE A 14 47.93 -47.72 53.71
C PHE A 14 47.32 -48.06 52.33
N ILE A 15 47.45 -49.33 51.92
CA ILE A 15 46.89 -49.81 50.65
C ILE A 15 45.34 -49.80 50.72
N THR A 16 44.79 -50.20 51.86
CA THR A 16 43.29 -50.13 52.03
C THR A 16 42.76 -48.68 52.02
N LEU A 17 43.49 -47.74 52.63
CA LEU A 17 43.18 -46.31 52.58
C LEU A 17 43.27 -45.73 51.16
N LEU A 18 44.30 -46.11 50.37
CA LEU A 18 44.45 -45.73 48.98
C LEU A 18 43.33 -46.29 48.10
N LEU A 19 42.98 -47.58 48.32
CA LEU A 19 41.86 -48.18 47.58
C LEU A 19 40.47 -47.53 47.95
N LEU A 20 40.29 -47.25 49.25
CA LEU A 20 39.04 -46.54 49.67
C LEU A 20 39.00 -45.11 49.14
N GLY A 21 40.09 -44.38 49.16
CA GLY A 21 40.25 -43.04 48.58
C GLY A 21 40.01 -43.01 47.05
N GLY A 22 40.59 -44.02 46.36
CA GLY A 22 40.36 -44.21 44.92
C GLY A 22 38.91 -44.53 44.59
N LEU A 23 38.23 -45.35 45.39
CA LEU A 23 36.83 -45.72 45.24
C LEU A 23 35.88 -44.50 45.48
N ILE A 24 36.23 -43.70 46.52
CA ILE A 24 35.50 -42.43 46.80
C ILE A 24 35.68 -41.40 45.67
N LEU A 25 36.89 -41.25 45.13
CA LEU A 25 37.18 -40.38 44.01
C LEU A 25 36.49 -40.85 42.72
N MET A 26 36.46 -42.16 42.48
CA MET A 26 35.76 -42.74 41.33
C MET A 26 34.25 -42.55 41.43
N TYR A 27 33.67 -42.71 42.62
CA TYR A 27 32.25 -42.49 42.87
C TYR A 27 31.87 -41.02 42.75
N LYS A 28 32.64 -40.10 43.34
CA LYS A 28 32.41 -38.65 43.19
C LYS A 28 32.74 -38.11 41.79
N GLY A 29 33.74 -38.70 41.12
CA GLY A 29 34.11 -38.34 39.77
C GLY A 29 33.04 -38.70 38.73
N ASN A 30 32.39 -39.87 38.91
CA ASN A 30 31.29 -40.29 38.06
C ASN A 30 30.07 -39.35 38.21
N ASP A 31 29.72 -38.92 39.44
CA ASP A 31 28.61 -37.99 39.66
C ASP A 31 28.84 -36.64 38.99
N ALA A 32 30.08 -36.14 38.99
CA ALA A 32 30.42 -34.86 38.33
C ALA A 32 30.38 -34.97 36.79
N LEU A 33 30.80 -36.12 36.23
CA LEU A 33 30.70 -36.36 34.78
C LEU A 33 29.25 -36.56 34.31
N VAL A 34 28.45 -37.28 35.08
CA VAL A 34 27.02 -37.49 34.80
C VAL A 34 26.25 -36.14 34.83
N LEU A 35 26.52 -35.30 35.85
CA LEU A 35 25.93 -33.96 35.95
C LEU A 35 26.35 -33.03 34.79
N ALA A 36 27.57 -33.16 34.27
CA ALA A 36 28.06 -32.36 33.16
C ALA A 36 27.52 -32.82 31.79
N THR A 37 27.07 -34.08 31.65
CA THR A 37 26.48 -34.60 30.41
C THR A 37 24.96 -34.48 30.37
N GLU A 38 24.27 -34.23 31.50
CA GLU A 38 22.82 -34.15 31.59
C GLU A 38 22.22 -32.82 31.17
N LYS A 39 23.02 -31.80 30.90
CA LYS A 39 22.54 -30.45 30.55
C LYS A 39 23.26 -29.92 29.35
N LYS A 40 22.49 -29.37 28.41
CA LYS A 40 23.00 -28.55 27.30
C LYS A 40 22.81 -27.08 27.62
N GLU A 41 23.82 -26.26 27.40
CA GLU A 41 23.81 -24.86 27.76
C GLU A 41 23.93 -23.99 26.50
N GLY A 42 23.18 -22.90 26.47
CA GLY A 42 23.27 -21.87 25.45
C GLY A 42 23.19 -20.47 26.05
N ILE A 43 23.82 -19.51 25.42
CA ILE A 43 23.80 -18.12 25.86
C ILE A 43 22.59 -17.44 25.18
N LEU A 44 21.71 -16.85 25.99
CA LEU A 44 20.57 -16.08 25.49
C LEU A 44 21.11 -14.84 24.76
N THR A 45 20.79 -14.73 23.51
CA THR A 45 21.19 -13.64 22.60
C THR A 45 19.96 -12.95 22.07
N ALA A 46 19.92 -11.63 22.14
CA ALA A 46 18.88 -10.86 21.46
C ALA A 46 19.30 -10.55 20.01
N GLU A 47 18.34 -10.49 19.13
CA GLU A 47 18.57 -10.04 17.76
C GLU A 47 18.94 -8.56 17.76
N GLN A 48 19.95 -8.18 16.97
CA GLN A 48 20.39 -6.80 16.84
C GLN A 48 20.05 -6.27 15.46
N ILE A 49 19.29 -5.19 15.44
CA ILE A 49 18.85 -4.52 14.22
C ILE A 49 19.69 -3.24 14.05
N LYS A 50 20.42 -3.17 12.94
CA LYS A 50 21.11 -1.95 12.52
C LYS A 50 20.13 -1.08 11.74
N MET A 51 19.64 -0.03 12.36
CA MET A 51 18.67 0.87 11.75
C MET A 51 19.39 1.92 10.92
N SER A 52 18.88 2.17 9.72
CA SER A 52 19.37 3.20 8.79
C SER A 52 18.19 3.84 8.07
N PHE A 53 18.38 5.04 7.51
CA PHE A 53 17.40 5.65 6.64
C PHE A 53 17.36 4.95 5.28
N ASP A 54 16.14 4.67 4.79
CA ASP A 54 15.92 3.99 3.52
C ASP A 54 15.89 4.98 2.36
N SER A 55 16.88 4.89 1.48
CA SER A 55 16.95 5.63 0.19
C SER A 55 16.92 7.16 0.31
N VAL A 56 17.05 7.71 1.51
CA VAL A 56 17.10 9.15 1.76
C VAL A 56 18.38 9.53 2.50
N SER A 57 18.84 10.75 2.29
CA SER A 57 19.98 11.36 2.97
C SER A 57 19.65 12.79 3.35
N GLY A 58 20.27 13.30 4.39
CA GLY A 58 20.01 14.66 4.85
C GLY A 58 20.69 14.96 6.17
N ARG A 59 20.51 16.18 6.66
CA ARG A 59 20.99 16.58 7.98
C ARG A 59 20.07 16.04 9.07
N LEU A 60 20.63 15.42 10.10
CA LEU A 60 19.88 15.02 11.29
C LEU A 60 19.50 16.27 12.09
N ILE A 61 18.20 16.50 12.23
CA ILE A 61 17.69 17.67 12.96
C ILE A 61 17.27 17.33 14.38
N LYS A 62 16.87 16.07 14.62
CA LYS A 62 16.39 15.67 15.93
C LYS A 62 16.64 14.20 16.23
N GLU A 63 17.10 13.94 17.45
CA GLU A 63 17.27 12.66 18.07
C GLU A 63 16.24 12.52 19.20
N HIS A 64 15.36 11.51 19.12
CA HIS A 64 14.28 11.30 20.09
C HIS A 64 14.61 10.28 21.16
N VAL A 65 15.66 9.51 20.97
CA VAL A 65 16.05 8.39 21.83
C VAL A 65 17.52 8.48 22.23
N LYS A 66 17.85 7.87 23.37
CA LYS A 66 19.22 7.76 23.90
C LYS A 66 19.61 6.32 24.11
N ASP A 67 20.91 6.09 24.30
CA ASP A 67 21.43 4.78 24.68
C ASP A 67 20.73 4.27 25.94
N GLY A 68 20.17 3.06 25.87
CA GLY A 68 19.45 2.42 26.97
C GLY A 68 17.94 2.61 27.00
N ASP A 69 17.37 3.48 26.15
CA ASP A 69 15.92 3.71 26.09
C ASP A 69 15.16 2.50 25.50
N PHE A 70 13.98 2.24 26.03
CA PHE A 70 13.04 1.29 25.44
C PHE A 70 12.12 1.98 24.46
N VAL A 71 11.94 1.39 23.29
CA VAL A 71 11.08 1.88 22.22
C VAL A 71 10.09 0.81 21.80
N LYS A 72 8.92 1.27 21.36
CA LYS A 72 7.87 0.43 20.77
C LYS A 72 7.87 0.54 19.26
N LYS A 73 7.36 -0.48 18.62
CA LYS A 73 7.14 -0.46 17.16
C LYS A 73 6.40 0.79 16.71
N GLY A 74 6.99 1.53 15.77
CA GLY A 74 6.43 2.77 15.22
C GLY A 74 6.88 4.04 15.93
N ASP A 75 7.52 3.96 17.10
CA ASP A 75 8.07 5.14 17.78
C ASP A 75 9.10 5.85 16.91
N ILE A 76 9.08 7.18 16.95
CA ILE A 76 10.02 8.01 16.20
C ILE A 76 11.38 7.95 16.91
N ILE A 77 12.40 7.58 16.15
CA ILE A 77 13.79 7.46 16.64
C ILE A 77 14.59 8.71 16.26
N MET A 78 14.56 9.09 15.00
CA MET A 78 15.32 10.22 14.45
C MET A 78 14.57 10.89 13.31
N GLU A 79 14.86 12.18 13.10
CA GLU A 79 14.29 12.98 12.01
C GLU A 79 15.38 13.70 11.21
N LEU A 80 15.34 13.56 9.90
CA LEU A 80 16.14 14.36 8.97
C LEU A 80 15.40 15.64 8.56
N ASP A 81 16.16 16.62 8.06
CA ASP A 81 15.62 17.88 7.55
C ASP A 81 14.71 17.66 6.34
N ALA A 82 13.44 17.97 6.50
CA ALA A 82 12.42 17.83 5.45
C ALA A 82 12.15 19.13 4.69
N THR A 83 12.87 20.21 4.97
CA THR A 83 12.58 21.57 4.45
C THR A 83 12.50 21.59 2.92
N ASP A 84 13.47 21.02 2.22
CA ASP A 84 13.50 21.00 0.77
C ASP A 84 12.39 20.12 0.15
N THR A 85 12.10 19.01 0.81
CA THR A 85 10.99 18.12 0.43
C THR A 85 9.64 18.81 0.63
N ASP A 86 9.45 19.52 1.74
CA ASP A 86 8.24 20.28 2.02
C ASP A 86 8.02 21.43 1.04
N LEU A 87 9.08 22.14 0.65
CA LEU A 87 9.02 23.18 -0.39
C LEU A 87 8.64 22.57 -1.75
N SER A 88 9.22 21.42 -2.10
CA SER A 88 8.89 20.70 -3.33
C SER A 88 7.43 20.22 -3.35
N ILE A 89 6.92 19.68 -2.23
CA ILE A 89 5.51 19.32 -2.07
C ILE A 89 4.59 20.54 -2.25
N LYS A 90 4.92 21.68 -1.63
CA LYS A 90 4.13 22.91 -1.76
C LYS A 90 4.11 23.42 -3.19
N LYS A 91 5.25 23.40 -3.88
CA LYS A 91 5.35 23.79 -5.30
C LYS A 91 4.47 22.90 -6.18
N LEU A 92 4.54 21.58 -5.98
CA LEU A 92 3.79 20.61 -6.77
C LEU A 92 2.27 20.73 -6.53
N LYS A 93 1.84 20.96 -5.26
CA LYS A 93 0.44 21.25 -4.93
C LYS A 93 -0.07 22.52 -5.61
N ALA A 94 0.75 23.56 -5.73
CA ALA A 94 0.38 24.79 -6.45
C ALA A 94 0.21 24.54 -7.96
N GLN A 95 1.06 23.72 -8.57
CA GLN A 95 0.93 23.31 -9.97
C GLN A 95 -0.34 22.51 -10.23
N ILE A 96 -0.67 21.55 -9.35
CA ILE A 96 -1.92 20.79 -9.42
C ILE A 96 -3.13 21.73 -9.32
N ALA A 97 -3.13 22.65 -8.36
CA ALA A 97 -4.21 23.63 -8.21
C ALA A 97 -4.38 24.55 -9.45
N GLN A 98 -3.28 24.89 -10.14
CA GLN A 98 -3.30 25.63 -11.40
C GLN A 98 -3.97 24.80 -12.50
N LEU A 99 -3.60 23.52 -12.65
CA LEU A 99 -4.25 22.63 -13.63
C LEU A 99 -5.74 22.42 -13.31
N ASP A 100 -6.11 22.26 -12.05
CA ASP A 100 -7.51 22.18 -11.64
C ASP A 100 -8.32 23.42 -12.03
N ALA A 101 -7.72 24.61 -11.92
CA ALA A 101 -8.35 25.84 -12.38
C ALA A 101 -8.52 25.87 -13.91
N GLN A 102 -7.53 25.40 -14.66
CA GLN A 102 -7.58 25.28 -16.12
C GLN A 102 -8.66 24.29 -16.57
N ILE A 103 -8.73 23.12 -15.95
CA ILE A 103 -9.74 22.10 -16.21
C ILE A 103 -11.15 22.66 -15.95
N ARG A 104 -11.37 23.33 -14.81
CA ARG A 104 -12.68 23.96 -14.51
C ARG A 104 -13.04 25.03 -15.54
N SER A 105 -12.08 25.84 -15.97
CA SER A 105 -12.31 26.88 -17.01
C SER A 105 -12.66 26.26 -18.36
N ALA A 106 -11.92 25.25 -18.79
CA ALA A 106 -12.15 24.53 -20.04
C ALA A 106 -13.53 23.82 -20.03
N SER A 107 -13.88 23.15 -18.94
CA SER A 107 -15.17 22.47 -18.74
C SER A 107 -16.34 23.48 -18.75
N GLY A 108 -16.15 24.65 -18.11
CA GLY A 108 -17.12 25.74 -18.14
C GLY A 108 -17.36 26.27 -19.58
N THR A 109 -16.28 26.49 -20.33
CA THR A 109 -16.35 26.95 -21.74
C THR A 109 -17.03 25.90 -22.63
N GLN A 110 -16.71 24.62 -22.44
CA GLN A 110 -17.35 23.52 -23.14
C GLN A 110 -18.86 23.48 -22.86
N GLY A 111 -19.25 23.59 -21.59
CA GLY A 111 -20.68 23.63 -21.20
C GLY A 111 -21.45 24.79 -21.85
N ILE A 112 -20.86 25.99 -21.84
CA ILE A 112 -21.46 27.18 -22.51
C ILE A 112 -21.60 26.94 -24.03
N SER A 113 -20.60 26.30 -24.67
CA SER A 113 -20.62 26.00 -26.11
C SER A 113 -21.77 25.01 -26.46
N TYR A 114 -21.95 23.96 -25.68
CA TYR A 114 -23.08 23.04 -25.84
C TYR A 114 -24.42 23.75 -25.64
N GLN A 115 -24.56 24.53 -24.56
CA GLN A 115 -25.79 25.26 -24.26
C GLN A 115 -26.14 26.26 -25.37
N LYS A 116 -25.14 26.93 -25.96
CA LYS A 116 -25.36 27.82 -27.09
C LYS A 116 -25.85 27.04 -28.31
N ALA A 117 -25.24 25.93 -28.67
CA ALA A 117 -25.66 25.08 -29.79
C ALA A 117 -27.08 24.55 -29.60
N ASP A 118 -27.46 24.16 -28.38
CA ASP A 118 -28.82 23.69 -28.08
C ASP A 118 -29.85 24.81 -28.11
N ASN A 119 -29.51 26.02 -27.67
CA ASN A 119 -30.37 27.22 -27.79
C ASN A 119 -30.60 27.61 -29.25
N ASP A 120 -29.54 27.59 -30.08
CA ASP A 120 -29.64 27.88 -31.50
C ASP A 120 -30.54 26.86 -32.25
N ALA A 121 -30.37 25.54 -31.88
CA ALA A 121 -31.24 24.47 -32.40
C ALA A 121 -32.70 24.66 -31.99
N ALA A 122 -32.96 24.99 -30.72
CA ALA A 122 -34.30 25.23 -30.22
C ALA A 122 -34.93 26.47 -30.85
N GLN A 123 -34.15 27.52 -31.11
CA GLN A 123 -34.66 28.73 -31.80
C GLN A 123 -35.05 28.42 -33.24
N SER A 124 -34.21 27.72 -33.99
CA SER A 124 -34.49 27.30 -35.36
C SER A 124 -35.74 26.40 -35.44
N SER A 125 -35.90 25.46 -34.52
CA SER A 125 -37.10 24.60 -34.44
C SER A 125 -38.36 25.40 -34.16
N ARG A 126 -38.31 26.39 -33.25
CA ARG A 126 -39.48 27.28 -32.98
C ARG A 126 -39.87 28.12 -34.19
N GLN A 127 -38.90 28.67 -34.93
CA GLN A 127 -39.17 29.41 -36.16
C GLN A 127 -39.87 28.55 -37.22
N LEU A 128 -39.40 27.30 -37.39
CA LEU A 128 -40.03 26.34 -38.28
C LEU A 128 -41.46 26.01 -37.86
N SER A 129 -41.71 25.78 -36.59
CA SER A 129 -43.07 25.50 -36.05
C SER A 129 -44.01 26.68 -36.21
N GLN A 130 -43.56 27.92 -36.03
CA GLN A 130 -44.35 29.15 -36.28
C GLN A 130 -44.75 29.28 -37.75
N GLN A 131 -43.81 28.98 -38.67
CA GLN A 131 -44.08 29.04 -40.09
C GLN A 131 -45.07 27.94 -40.54
N GLN A 132 -44.97 26.74 -39.97
CA GLN A 132 -45.93 25.66 -40.19
C GLN A 132 -47.35 26.06 -39.74
N ALA A 133 -47.48 26.75 -38.61
CA ALA A 133 -48.77 27.30 -38.15
C ALA A 133 -49.30 28.38 -39.10
N ALA A 134 -48.41 29.26 -39.64
CA ALA A 134 -48.81 30.27 -40.64
C ALA A 134 -49.34 29.66 -41.96
N VAL A 135 -48.66 28.60 -42.44
CA VAL A 135 -49.11 27.81 -43.59
C VAL A 135 -50.50 27.18 -43.31
N SER A 136 -50.71 26.63 -42.12
CA SER A 136 -51.99 26.06 -41.72
C SER A 136 -53.10 27.08 -41.68
N ALA A 137 -52.84 28.29 -41.20
CA ALA A 137 -53.81 29.42 -41.19
C ALA A 137 -54.13 29.90 -42.60
N ALA A 138 -53.12 30.07 -43.48
CA ALA A 138 -53.28 30.43 -44.86
C ALA A 138 -54.14 29.38 -45.62
N ASN A 139 -53.91 28.11 -45.37
CA ASN A 139 -54.65 27.00 -45.97
C ASN A 139 -56.13 27.02 -45.51
N ALA A 140 -56.38 27.32 -44.23
CA ALA A 140 -57.74 27.48 -43.73
C ALA A 140 -58.48 28.69 -44.42
N THR A 141 -57.77 29.81 -44.62
CA THR A 141 -58.28 31.00 -45.34
C THR A 141 -58.57 30.65 -46.78
N LEU A 142 -57.70 29.97 -47.48
CA LEU A 142 -57.92 29.52 -48.86
C LEU A 142 -59.15 28.60 -48.95
N LYS A 143 -59.27 27.65 -48.03
CA LYS A 143 -60.40 26.74 -47.99
C LYS A 143 -61.73 27.50 -47.86
N ASN A 144 -61.79 28.51 -46.99
CA ASN A 144 -63.02 29.36 -46.83
C ASN A 144 -63.32 30.19 -48.08
N ALA A 145 -62.30 30.83 -48.67
CA ALA A 145 -62.47 31.60 -49.93
C ALA A 145 -62.91 30.69 -51.05
N ARG A 146 -62.44 29.47 -51.19
CA ARG A 146 -62.87 28.52 -52.20
C ARG A 146 -64.29 28.07 -52.02
N ILE A 147 -64.75 27.84 -50.79
CA ILE A 147 -66.11 27.48 -50.46
C ILE A 147 -67.06 28.67 -50.82
N ASP A 148 -66.66 29.91 -50.50
CA ASP A 148 -67.48 31.10 -50.81
C ASP A 148 -67.56 31.34 -52.33
N TYR A 149 -66.38 31.23 -53.02
CA TYR A 149 -66.39 31.33 -54.50
C TYR A 149 -67.30 30.29 -55.14
N ASN A 150 -67.19 29.00 -54.79
CA ASN A 150 -68.08 27.95 -55.32
C ASN A 150 -69.53 28.24 -55.04
N ARG A 151 -69.88 28.70 -53.85
CA ARG A 151 -71.28 29.14 -53.52
C ARG A 151 -71.73 30.32 -54.40
N LYS A 152 -70.90 31.29 -54.69
CA LYS A 152 -71.15 32.42 -55.56
C LYS A 152 -71.33 31.98 -57.02
N VAL A 153 -70.53 31.04 -57.50
CA VAL A 153 -70.69 30.42 -58.82
C VAL A 153 -72.07 29.79 -58.94
N ASP A 154 -72.51 29.01 -57.95
CA ASP A 154 -73.86 28.37 -57.99
C ASP A 154 -74.96 29.38 -57.97
N LEU A 155 -74.89 30.45 -57.17
CA LEU A 155 -75.90 31.55 -57.14
C LEU A 155 -75.90 32.37 -58.39
N PHE A 156 -74.80 32.62 -59.05
CA PHE A 156 -74.65 33.30 -60.32
C PHE A 156 -75.33 32.51 -61.44
N ASN A 157 -75.07 31.20 -61.50
CA ASN A 157 -75.69 30.32 -62.52
C ASN A 157 -77.18 30.27 -62.47
N VAL A 158 -77.83 30.54 -61.30
CA VAL A 158 -79.29 30.64 -61.19
C VAL A 158 -79.80 32.09 -61.25
N GLY A 159 -78.89 33.05 -61.57
CA GLY A 159 -79.26 34.47 -61.70
C GLY A 159 -79.53 35.22 -60.40
N ALA A 160 -79.08 34.67 -59.22
CA ALA A 160 -79.37 35.23 -57.91
C ALA A 160 -78.43 36.34 -57.46
N ILE A 161 -77.29 36.51 -58.12
CA ILE A 161 -76.24 37.55 -57.81
C ILE A 161 -75.74 38.23 -59.08
N ALA A 162 -75.09 39.40 -58.91
CA ALA A 162 -74.46 40.16 -60.01
C ALA A 162 -73.05 39.60 -60.31
N GLN A 163 -72.57 39.75 -61.53
CA GLN A 163 -71.23 39.38 -62.01
C GLN A 163 -70.13 39.95 -61.08
N SER A 164 -70.32 41.24 -60.69
CA SER A 164 -69.30 41.89 -59.83
C SER A 164 -69.13 41.17 -58.49
N GLN A 165 -70.13 40.53 -57.95
CA GLN A 165 -70.03 39.74 -56.71
C GLN A 165 -69.28 38.41 -56.91
N LEU A 166 -69.35 37.83 -58.09
CA LEU A 166 -68.59 36.67 -58.49
C LEU A 166 -67.12 37.05 -58.68
N ASP A 167 -66.86 38.16 -59.39
CA ASP A 167 -65.51 38.70 -59.66
C ASP A 167 -64.81 39.05 -58.34
N ASP A 168 -65.48 39.62 -57.32
CA ASP A 168 -64.95 39.90 -55.99
C ASP A 168 -64.57 38.62 -55.25
N ALA A 169 -65.41 37.56 -55.38
CA ALA A 169 -65.06 36.26 -54.75
C ALA A 169 -63.91 35.57 -55.45
N GLU A 170 -63.77 35.66 -56.77
CA GLU A 170 -62.65 35.17 -57.55
C GLU A 170 -61.34 35.89 -57.17
N MET A 171 -61.39 37.22 -57.06
CA MET A 171 -60.23 37.99 -56.59
C MET A 171 -59.82 37.58 -55.18
N THR A 172 -60.79 37.39 -54.24
CA THR A 172 -60.52 36.93 -52.88
C THR A 172 -59.89 35.54 -52.87
N LEU A 173 -60.36 34.63 -53.75
CA LEU A 173 -59.73 33.28 -53.87
C LEU A 173 -58.32 33.37 -54.40
N ASN A 174 -58.06 34.16 -55.45
CA ASN A 174 -56.72 34.36 -56.04
C ASN A 174 -55.71 34.95 -55.03
N VAL A 175 -56.15 35.91 -54.20
CA VAL A 175 -55.38 36.49 -53.13
C VAL A 175 -55.03 35.44 -52.08
N ALA A 176 -55.99 34.60 -51.67
CA ALA A 176 -55.76 33.52 -50.67
C ALA A 176 -54.85 32.44 -51.21
N GLU A 177 -54.92 32.08 -52.51
CA GLU A 177 -53.97 31.13 -53.16
C GLU A 177 -52.56 31.69 -53.19
N SER A 178 -52.43 32.97 -53.60
CA SER A 178 -51.11 33.63 -53.61
C SER A 178 -50.47 33.74 -52.23
N ASN A 179 -51.28 34.01 -51.19
CA ASN A 179 -50.81 34.05 -49.81
C ASN A 179 -50.36 32.67 -49.32
N LEU A 180 -51.14 31.62 -49.60
CA LEU A 180 -50.66 30.23 -49.22
C LEU A 180 -49.37 29.86 -49.92
N ASP A 181 -49.22 30.17 -51.20
CA ASP A 181 -48.01 29.93 -51.96
C ASP A 181 -46.84 30.69 -51.35
N GLN A 182 -46.97 31.94 -50.98
CA GLN A 182 -45.95 32.73 -50.29
C GLN A 182 -45.54 32.09 -48.95
N GLN A 183 -46.51 31.62 -48.15
CA GLN A 183 -46.21 30.97 -46.86
C GLN A 183 -45.48 29.61 -47.06
N ASN A 184 -45.89 28.86 -48.12
CA ASN A 184 -45.19 27.61 -48.47
C ASN A 184 -43.75 27.84 -48.92
N GLN A 185 -43.49 28.85 -49.75
CA GLN A 185 -42.11 29.21 -50.18
C GLN A 185 -41.26 29.61 -48.99
N LEU A 186 -41.84 30.37 -48.01
CA LEU A 186 -41.13 30.73 -46.79
C LEU A 186 -40.84 29.50 -45.91
N LEU A 187 -41.80 28.58 -45.79
CA LEU A 187 -41.60 27.32 -45.08
C LEU A 187 -40.51 26.50 -45.70
N GLN A 188 -40.51 26.35 -47.03
CA GLN A 188 -39.47 25.62 -47.76
C GLN A 188 -38.09 26.25 -47.55
N LYS A 189 -38.02 27.58 -47.59
CA LYS A 189 -36.78 28.32 -47.33
C LYS A 189 -36.25 28.04 -45.91
N LEU A 190 -37.12 28.07 -44.89
CA LEU A 190 -36.75 27.78 -43.51
C LEU A 190 -36.34 26.31 -43.29
N GLN A 191 -37.05 25.37 -43.96
CA GLN A 191 -36.70 23.95 -43.93
C GLN A 191 -35.32 23.67 -44.56
N THR A 192 -35.06 24.30 -45.70
CA THR A 192 -33.75 24.20 -46.37
C THR A 192 -32.62 24.78 -45.49
N ALA A 193 -32.89 25.94 -44.89
CA ALA A 193 -31.92 26.54 -43.94
C ALA A 193 -31.70 25.67 -42.70
N TYR A 194 -32.76 25.09 -42.14
CA TYR A 194 -32.67 24.20 -40.97
C TYR A 194 -31.94 22.91 -41.28
N ASN A 195 -32.24 22.26 -42.40
CA ASN A 195 -31.59 20.99 -42.80
C ASN A 195 -30.16 21.16 -43.38
N GLY A 196 -29.85 22.34 -43.84
CA GLY A 196 -28.53 22.67 -44.39
C GLY A 196 -27.70 23.50 -43.42
N SER A 197 -27.50 24.79 -43.73
CA SER A 197 -26.51 25.64 -43.03
C SER A 197 -26.77 25.78 -41.51
N ALA A 198 -28.02 25.79 -41.04
CA ALA A 198 -28.27 25.85 -39.61
C ALA A 198 -27.89 24.53 -38.89
N SER A 199 -28.25 23.39 -39.49
CA SER A 199 -27.86 22.07 -38.99
C SER A 199 -26.34 21.88 -39.00
N ASP A 200 -25.66 22.29 -40.08
CA ASP A 200 -24.22 22.22 -40.21
C ASP A 200 -23.52 23.12 -39.20
N THR A 201 -24.01 24.34 -38.95
CA THR A 201 -23.45 25.28 -37.98
C THR A 201 -23.57 24.74 -36.55
N ILE A 202 -24.77 24.20 -36.21
CA ILE A 202 -25.02 23.57 -34.91
C ILE A 202 -24.16 22.34 -34.75
N GLY A 203 -24.02 21.50 -35.79
CA GLY A 203 -23.18 20.33 -35.83
C GLY A 203 -21.71 20.67 -35.59
N GLN A 204 -21.20 21.70 -36.29
CA GLN A 204 -19.83 22.19 -36.10
C GLN A 204 -19.60 22.73 -34.67
N ALA A 205 -20.56 23.48 -34.11
CA ALA A 205 -20.45 23.99 -32.76
C ALA A 205 -20.42 22.86 -31.72
N ARG A 206 -21.24 21.81 -31.89
CA ARG A 206 -21.18 20.60 -31.04
C ARG A 206 -19.88 19.84 -31.21
N GLN A 207 -19.38 19.71 -32.43
CA GLN A 207 -18.06 19.06 -32.68
C GLN A 207 -16.91 19.84 -32.05
N ALA A 208 -16.94 21.18 -32.14
CA ALA A 208 -15.94 22.02 -31.48
C ALA A 208 -15.98 21.85 -29.95
N ALA A 209 -17.19 21.79 -29.35
CA ALA A 209 -17.36 21.52 -27.93
C ALA A 209 -16.88 20.10 -27.54
N ALA A 210 -17.12 19.11 -28.40
CA ALA A 210 -16.63 17.74 -28.20
C ALA A 210 -15.09 17.67 -28.28
N ASN A 211 -14.46 18.43 -29.17
CA ASN A 211 -12.98 18.48 -29.25
C ASN A 211 -12.36 19.08 -27.99
N MET A 212 -13.05 19.99 -27.30
CA MET A 212 -12.59 20.50 -25.99
C MET A 212 -12.53 19.39 -24.92
N SER A 213 -13.24 18.27 -25.08
CA SER A 213 -13.12 17.12 -24.20
C SER A 213 -11.71 16.54 -24.24
N ASN A 214 -11.10 16.45 -25.43
CA ASN A 214 -9.73 15.93 -25.57
C ASN A 214 -8.69 16.83 -24.87
N ASP A 215 -8.92 18.15 -24.89
CA ASP A 215 -8.06 19.09 -24.18
C ASP A 215 -8.21 18.95 -22.66
N ILE A 216 -9.46 18.77 -22.18
CA ILE A 216 -9.76 18.52 -20.76
C ILE A 216 -9.12 17.19 -20.31
N ASP A 217 -9.24 16.14 -21.12
CA ASP A 217 -8.62 14.84 -20.85
C ASP A 217 -7.11 14.94 -20.79
N SER A 218 -6.50 15.71 -21.70
CA SER A 218 -5.05 15.98 -21.69
C SER A 218 -4.61 16.69 -20.42
N LEU A 219 -5.33 17.74 -19.99
CA LEU A 219 -5.06 18.46 -18.73
C LEU A 219 -5.26 17.55 -17.51
N THR A 220 -6.26 16.69 -17.54
CA THR A 220 -6.53 15.72 -16.48
C THR A 220 -5.40 14.71 -16.36
N ASN A 221 -4.89 14.19 -17.46
CA ASN A 221 -3.74 13.28 -17.47
C ASN A 221 -2.47 13.97 -16.94
N GLN A 222 -2.24 15.24 -17.30
CA GLN A 222 -1.12 16.02 -16.75
C GLN A 222 -1.28 16.20 -15.23
N ARG A 223 -2.48 16.51 -14.74
CA ARG A 223 -2.76 16.62 -13.30
C ARG A 223 -2.47 15.31 -12.57
N GLN A 224 -2.90 14.18 -13.15
CA GLN A 224 -2.67 12.86 -12.58
C GLN A 224 -1.17 12.52 -12.50
N ALA A 225 -0.39 12.90 -13.51
CA ALA A 225 1.06 12.71 -13.48
C ALA A 225 1.72 13.50 -12.33
N LEU A 226 1.27 14.74 -12.10
CA LEU A 226 1.74 15.53 -10.94
C LEU A 226 1.27 14.97 -9.59
N GLU A 227 0.09 14.37 -9.52
CA GLU A 227 -0.38 13.68 -8.30
C GLU A 227 0.48 12.46 -7.95
N ILE A 228 0.93 11.70 -8.95
CA ILE A 228 1.88 10.59 -8.74
C ILE A 228 3.20 11.13 -8.19
N GLN A 229 3.75 12.20 -8.77
CA GLN A 229 4.97 12.84 -8.27
C GLN A 229 4.79 13.40 -6.84
N LEU A 230 3.61 13.93 -6.52
CA LEU A 230 3.29 14.38 -5.17
C LEU A 230 3.32 13.23 -4.17
N ASN A 231 2.76 12.09 -4.54
CA ASN A 231 2.78 10.89 -3.70
C ASN A 231 4.21 10.36 -3.49
N GLU A 232 5.05 10.36 -4.52
CA GLU A 232 6.47 9.99 -4.40
C GLU A 232 7.22 10.89 -3.42
N LEU A 233 6.98 12.22 -3.47
CA LEU A 233 7.57 13.15 -2.51
C LEU A 233 7.03 12.96 -1.09
N GLN A 234 5.76 12.58 -0.92
CA GLN A 234 5.18 12.27 0.38
C GLN A 234 5.83 11.03 1.00
N VAL A 235 6.01 9.96 0.21
CA VAL A 235 6.73 8.76 0.64
C VAL A 235 8.18 9.10 1.00
N THR A 236 8.83 9.93 0.19
CA THR A 236 10.19 10.41 0.49
C THR A 236 10.23 11.18 1.82
N LYS A 237 9.23 12.04 2.08
CA LYS A 237 9.10 12.74 3.34
C LYS A 237 8.91 11.81 4.53
N GLU A 238 8.09 10.77 4.39
CA GLU A 238 7.89 9.77 5.45
C GLU A 238 9.18 9.04 5.79
N ARG A 239 10.02 8.75 4.78
CA ARG A 239 11.33 8.11 4.97
C ARG A 239 12.36 9.01 5.65
N LEU A 240 12.15 10.33 5.70
CA LEU A 240 12.99 11.24 6.49
C LEU A 240 12.78 11.11 8.00
N THR A 241 11.75 10.37 8.44
CA THR A 241 11.50 10.04 9.83
C THR A 241 11.80 8.55 10.05
N LEU A 242 12.83 8.26 10.82
CA LEU A 242 13.19 6.89 11.18
C LEU A 242 12.34 6.42 12.35
N ARG A 243 11.69 5.28 12.17
CA ARG A 243 10.81 4.66 13.18
C ARG A 243 11.32 3.29 13.58
N ALA A 244 11.04 2.90 14.83
CA ALA A 244 11.34 1.57 15.32
C ALA A 244 10.54 0.50 14.54
N PRO A 245 11.20 -0.53 13.98
CA PRO A 245 10.51 -1.59 13.23
C PRO A 245 9.77 -2.57 14.17
N GLU A 246 10.22 -2.68 15.42
CA GLU A 246 9.66 -3.53 16.46
C GLU A 246 9.99 -2.99 17.86
N ASP A 247 9.44 -3.64 18.87
CA ASP A 247 9.73 -3.33 20.28
C ASP A 247 11.17 -3.75 20.62
N GLY A 248 11.89 -2.89 21.34
CA GLY A 248 13.26 -3.20 21.69
C GLY A 248 13.92 -2.15 22.54
N LYS A 249 15.21 -2.37 22.84
CA LYS A 249 16.07 -1.47 23.60
C LYS A 249 17.14 -0.86 22.69
N VAL A 250 17.27 0.45 22.74
CA VAL A 250 18.36 1.15 22.04
C VAL A 250 19.70 0.82 22.70
N LEU A 251 20.55 0.06 22.00
CA LEU A 251 21.89 -0.25 22.49
C LEU A 251 22.83 0.92 22.32
N LYS A 252 22.78 1.54 21.14
CA LYS A 252 23.68 2.64 20.81
C LYS A 252 23.09 3.54 19.74
N VAL A 253 23.22 4.83 19.95
CA VAL A 253 22.99 5.89 18.97
C VAL A 253 24.33 6.23 18.32
N LEU A 254 24.41 6.08 17.00
CA LEU A 254 25.65 6.21 16.23
C LEU A 254 25.82 7.58 15.58
N ALA A 255 24.70 8.30 15.36
CA ALA A 255 24.66 9.62 14.71
C ALA A 255 24.15 10.68 15.66
N LYS A 256 24.59 11.95 15.51
CA LYS A 256 24.23 13.07 16.37
C LYS A 256 23.54 14.19 15.58
N GLU A 257 22.74 14.98 16.28
CA GLU A 257 22.09 16.17 15.71
C GLU A 257 23.12 17.09 15.02
N GLY A 258 22.79 17.53 13.83
CA GLY A 258 23.64 18.35 12.97
C GLY A 258 24.49 17.57 11.96
N GLU A 259 24.67 16.26 12.13
CA GLU A 259 25.43 15.43 11.21
C GLU A 259 24.67 15.21 9.88
N MET A 260 25.44 15.07 8.79
CA MET A 260 24.93 14.65 7.49
C MET A 260 24.88 13.13 7.43
N ILE A 261 23.69 12.60 7.26
CA ILE A 261 23.46 11.15 7.18
C ILE A 261 23.29 10.75 5.72
N SER A 262 24.04 9.74 5.30
CA SER A 262 23.88 9.10 3.99
C SER A 262 22.89 7.94 4.09
N SER A 263 22.21 7.63 2.98
CA SER A 263 21.34 6.48 2.88
C SER A 263 22.08 5.19 3.24
N SER A 264 21.42 4.24 3.88
CA SER A 264 21.95 2.94 4.30
C SER A 264 23.08 2.99 5.33
N THR A 265 23.45 4.16 5.85
CA THR A 265 24.40 4.26 6.97
C THR A 265 23.67 3.93 8.28
N PRO A 266 24.14 2.93 9.07
CA PRO A 266 23.53 2.64 10.35
C PRO A 266 23.63 3.82 11.30
N VAL A 267 22.51 4.25 11.86
CA VAL A 267 22.43 5.40 12.78
C VAL A 267 22.05 5.00 14.19
N VAL A 268 21.36 3.84 14.35
CA VAL A 268 20.99 3.28 15.65
C VAL A 268 21.16 1.77 15.62
N LEU A 269 21.64 1.22 16.73
CA LEU A 269 21.65 -0.21 17.02
C LEU A 269 20.54 -0.51 18.01
N LEU A 270 19.51 -1.23 17.55
CA LEU A 270 18.38 -1.68 18.36
C LEU A 270 18.56 -3.14 18.74
N GLU A 271 18.38 -3.47 20.01
CA GLU A 271 18.23 -4.82 20.52
C GLU A 271 16.75 -5.18 20.53
N SER A 272 16.38 -6.19 19.75
CA SER A 272 15.01 -6.71 19.69
C SER A 272 14.57 -7.27 21.05
N SER A 273 13.28 -7.17 21.34
CA SER A 273 12.68 -7.89 22.47
C SER A 273 12.69 -9.42 22.27
N HIS A 274 12.88 -9.89 21.03
CA HIS A 274 12.99 -11.30 20.70
C HIS A 274 14.40 -11.81 21.00
N SER A 275 14.47 -12.79 21.88
CA SER A 275 15.73 -13.43 22.25
C SER A 275 15.72 -14.88 21.85
N TYR A 276 16.89 -15.41 21.55
CA TYR A 276 17.08 -16.83 21.25
C TYR A 276 18.36 -17.33 21.90
N PHE A 277 18.47 -18.64 22.05
CA PHE A 277 19.74 -19.29 22.38
C PHE A 277 19.95 -20.49 21.48
N ASP A 278 21.20 -20.75 21.18
CA ASP A 278 21.63 -21.88 20.37
C ASP A 278 22.20 -22.94 21.30
N ILE A 279 21.75 -24.17 21.12
CA ILE A 279 22.32 -25.36 21.78
C ILE A 279 22.75 -26.35 20.72
N TYR A 280 23.74 -27.20 21.10
CA TYR A 280 24.27 -28.22 20.22
C TYR A 280 23.92 -29.60 20.77
N ILE A 281 23.31 -30.43 19.96
CA ILE A 281 22.78 -31.74 20.35
C ILE A 281 23.31 -32.84 19.41
N SER A 282 23.20 -34.10 19.86
CA SER A 282 23.58 -35.26 19.05
C SER A 282 22.52 -35.54 17.96
N GLU A 283 22.92 -36.39 16.99
CA GLU A 283 22.01 -36.84 15.91
C GLU A 283 20.81 -37.62 16.49
N GLU A 284 21.03 -38.44 17.52
CA GLU A 284 19.96 -39.20 18.19
C GLU A 284 18.94 -38.29 18.88
N GLN A 285 19.39 -37.22 19.53
CA GLN A 285 18.53 -36.21 20.14
C GLN A 285 17.77 -35.40 19.08
N ALA A 286 18.46 -35.03 17.99
CA ALA A 286 17.84 -34.27 16.90
C ALA A 286 16.71 -35.02 16.20
N ALA A 287 16.83 -36.37 16.08
CA ALA A 287 15.82 -37.21 15.45
C ALA A 287 14.45 -37.19 16.20
N ASN A 288 14.45 -36.83 17.47
CA ASN A 288 13.24 -36.75 18.31
C ASN A 288 12.65 -35.33 18.40
N LEU A 289 13.28 -34.32 17.77
CA LEU A 289 12.83 -32.94 17.81
C LEU A 289 12.21 -32.53 16.48
N SER A 290 11.30 -31.57 16.57
CA SER A 290 10.70 -30.93 15.40
C SER A 290 10.59 -29.41 15.61
N GLU A 291 10.63 -28.68 14.51
CA GLU A 291 10.35 -27.24 14.51
C GLU A 291 8.93 -26.98 15.07
N GLY A 292 8.78 -25.93 15.86
CA GLY A 292 7.55 -25.62 16.56
C GLY A 292 7.39 -26.27 17.93
N GLN A 293 8.26 -27.20 18.32
CA GLN A 293 8.20 -27.84 19.64
C GLN A 293 8.65 -26.86 20.74
N VAL A 294 7.94 -26.89 21.87
CA VAL A 294 8.25 -26.08 23.06
C VAL A 294 9.23 -26.84 23.95
N ILE A 295 10.32 -26.17 24.29
CA ILE A 295 11.37 -26.68 25.16
C ILE A 295 11.40 -25.87 26.46
N ALA A 296 11.52 -26.54 27.59
CA ALA A 296 11.72 -25.91 28.89
C ALA A 296 13.21 -25.93 29.26
N GLY A 297 13.73 -24.77 29.67
CA GLY A 297 15.04 -24.58 30.18
C GLY A 297 15.01 -23.83 31.51
N HIS A 298 16.19 -23.64 32.11
CA HIS A 298 16.35 -22.86 33.34
C HIS A 298 17.61 -21.99 33.22
N THR A 299 17.54 -20.78 33.76
CA THR A 299 18.76 -19.96 33.87
C THR A 299 19.73 -20.60 34.81
N VAL A 300 21.02 -20.61 34.46
CA VAL A 300 22.08 -21.14 35.33
C VAL A 300 22.21 -20.31 36.61
N ALA A 301 22.02 -18.99 36.50
CA ALA A 301 21.97 -18.06 37.60
C ALA A 301 20.52 -17.82 38.02
N GLY A 302 20.11 -18.27 39.20
CA GLY A 302 18.79 -18.00 39.79
C GLY A 302 17.70 -19.04 39.50
N ASP A 303 17.97 -20.09 38.72
CA ASP A 303 17.04 -21.21 38.41
C ASP A 303 15.64 -20.79 37.92
N HIS A 304 15.57 -19.66 37.21
CA HIS A 304 14.31 -19.21 36.59
C HIS A 304 13.96 -20.12 35.43
N LYS A 305 12.70 -20.57 35.40
CA LYS A 305 12.19 -21.40 34.32
C LYS A 305 12.02 -20.54 33.05
N VAL A 306 12.55 -21.01 31.96
CA VAL A 306 12.47 -20.39 30.64
C VAL A 306 11.79 -21.37 29.70
N THR A 307 10.77 -20.92 28.96
CA THR A 307 10.14 -21.71 27.91
C THR A 307 10.43 -21.05 26.57
N GLY A 308 10.83 -21.86 25.59
CA GLY A 308 11.10 -21.36 24.25
C GLY A 308 10.63 -22.35 23.18
N THR A 309 10.52 -21.87 21.96
CA THR A 309 10.05 -22.66 20.81
C THR A 309 11.20 -22.89 19.85
N ILE A 310 11.38 -24.13 19.42
CA ILE A 310 12.36 -24.48 18.38
C ILE A 310 11.92 -23.86 17.04
N ARG A 311 12.74 -23.01 16.45
CA ARG A 311 12.48 -22.46 15.11
C ARG A 311 13.51 -22.88 14.06
N LEU A 312 14.64 -23.43 14.48
CA LEU A 312 15.67 -23.89 13.56
C LEU A 312 16.31 -25.15 14.14
N LEU A 313 16.36 -26.18 13.34
CA LEU A 313 17.09 -27.41 13.59
C LEU A 313 17.94 -27.69 12.35
N THR A 314 19.27 -27.50 12.46
CA THR A 314 20.18 -27.61 11.33
C THR A 314 21.51 -28.26 11.74
N GLN A 315 22.28 -28.66 10.76
CA GLN A 315 23.65 -29.13 11.02
C GLN A 315 24.49 -27.97 11.59
N ALA A 316 25.30 -28.27 12.61
CA ALA A 316 26.14 -27.28 13.26
C ALA A 316 27.21 -26.74 12.27
N PRO A 317 27.39 -25.40 12.23
CA PRO A 317 28.44 -24.80 11.38
C PRO A 317 29.83 -25.32 11.70
N GLY A 318 30.65 -25.64 10.69
CA GLY A 318 32.02 -26.15 10.86
C GLY A 318 32.14 -27.62 11.27
N PHE A 319 31.03 -28.32 11.48
CA PHE A 319 31.02 -29.72 11.91
C PHE A 319 31.45 -30.69 10.79
N ALA A 320 31.24 -30.33 9.54
CA ALA A 320 31.65 -31.15 8.39
C ALA A 320 33.15 -31.35 8.31
N ASP A 321 33.95 -30.34 8.67
CA ASP A 321 35.40 -30.42 8.65
C ASP A 321 35.98 -31.27 9.82
N LEU A 322 35.30 -31.27 10.97
CA LEU A 322 35.64 -32.06 12.15
C LEU A 322 35.30 -33.54 11.97
N LYS A 323 34.30 -33.87 11.16
CA LYS A 323 33.89 -35.26 10.88
C LYS A 323 34.94 -36.05 10.06
N GLN A 324 35.73 -35.36 9.25
CA GLN A 324 36.77 -35.97 8.39
C GLN A 324 38.05 -36.33 9.14
N THR A 325 38.33 -35.75 10.32
CA THR A 325 39.58 -35.93 11.08
C THR A 325 39.46 -36.91 12.22
N ARG A 326 38.38 -37.70 12.33
CA ARG A 326 38.16 -38.58 13.50
C ARG A 326 38.73 -39.95 13.39
N GLU A 327 39.46 -40.32 14.44
CA GLU A 327 39.82 -41.73 14.74
C GLU A 327 38.57 -42.49 15.23
N LYS A 328 38.45 -43.78 14.80
CA LYS A 328 37.38 -44.68 15.22
C LYS A 328 37.36 -44.81 16.75
N GLY A 329 36.34 -44.29 17.40
CA GLY A 329 36.07 -44.50 18.83
C GLY A 329 35.65 -43.31 19.68
N GLN A 330 35.65 -42.09 19.13
CA GLN A 330 35.08 -40.93 19.85
C GLN A 330 33.57 -40.84 19.59
N SER A 331 32.75 -41.20 20.60
CA SER A 331 31.34 -41.02 20.59
C SER A 331 30.93 -39.56 20.80
N ASP A 332 29.88 -39.15 20.15
CA ASP A 332 29.04 -37.98 20.36
C ASP A 332 29.72 -36.62 20.46
N LEU A 333 30.05 -36.09 19.30
CA LEU A 333 30.11 -34.65 19.14
C LEU A 333 28.72 -34.16 18.72
N SER A 334 28.24 -33.08 19.34
CA SER A 334 27.01 -32.38 19.01
C SER A 334 27.06 -31.95 17.53
N ALA A 335 26.21 -32.59 16.71
CA ALA A 335 26.24 -32.46 15.26
C ALA A 335 25.19 -31.48 14.75
N PHE A 336 24.19 -31.19 15.56
CA PHE A 336 23.05 -30.38 15.21
C PHE A 336 22.96 -29.15 16.11
N GLN A 337 22.68 -28.00 15.48
CA GLN A 337 22.34 -26.74 16.13
C GLN A 337 20.84 -26.62 16.23
N VAL A 338 20.35 -26.37 17.44
CA VAL A 338 18.93 -26.06 17.70
C VAL A 338 18.86 -24.63 18.19
N ARG A 339 18.11 -23.81 17.47
CA ARG A 339 17.81 -22.44 17.87
C ARG A 339 16.44 -22.38 18.50
N ILE A 340 16.40 -21.93 19.74
CA ILE A 340 15.21 -21.84 20.57
C ILE A 340 14.91 -20.37 20.84
N TYR A 341 13.78 -19.90 20.34
CA TYR A 341 13.30 -18.54 20.58
C TYR A 341 12.54 -18.50 21.91
N VAL A 342 12.86 -17.48 22.70
CA VAL A 342 12.28 -17.24 24.02
C VAL A 342 11.47 -15.96 23.97
N ASP A 343 10.22 -16.03 24.44
CA ASP A 343 9.40 -14.83 24.60
C ASP A 343 9.93 -13.98 25.77
N PRO A 344 9.80 -12.63 25.68
CA PRO A 344 10.25 -11.73 26.75
C PRO A 344 9.62 -12.10 28.09
N GLN A 345 10.45 -12.25 29.12
CA GLN A 345 10.04 -12.59 30.49
C GLN A 345 10.79 -11.69 31.48
N ASP A 346 10.09 -11.27 32.54
CA ASP A 346 10.71 -10.46 33.59
C ASP A 346 11.86 -11.20 34.28
N GLY A 347 12.99 -10.54 34.43
CA GLY A 347 14.18 -11.08 35.06
C GLY A 347 15.07 -11.93 34.17
N ILE A 348 14.72 -12.13 32.89
CA ILE A 348 15.54 -12.81 31.89
C ILE A 348 16.07 -11.78 30.91
N ILE A 349 17.39 -11.61 30.87
CA ILE A 349 18.08 -10.64 30.02
C ILE A 349 19.07 -11.34 29.10
N PRO A 350 19.30 -10.81 27.90
CA PRO A 350 20.35 -11.28 27.00
C PRO A 350 21.70 -11.34 27.71
N GLY A 351 22.51 -12.37 27.40
CA GLY A 351 23.78 -12.68 28.07
C GLY A 351 23.67 -13.74 29.18
N MET A 352 22.47 -14.08 29.65
CA MET A 352 22.27 -15.18 30.60
C MET A 352 22.47 -16.52 29.92
N THR A 353 23.03 -17.48 30.67
CA THR A 353 23.16 -18.87 30.23
C THR A 353 21.89 -19.64 30.57
N ILE A 354 21.32 -20.30 29.58
CA ILE A 354 20.14 -21.16 29.71
C ILE A 354 20.60 -22.60 29.58
N GLY A 355 20.30 -23.42 30.63
CA GLY A 355 20.52 -24.84 30.61
C GLY A 355 19.24 -25.61 30.30
N VAL A 356 19.30 -26.53 29.36
CA VAL A 356 18.22 -27.44 28.99
C VAL A 356 18.65 -28.87 29.39
N LYS A 357 17.76 -29.59 30.09
CA LYS A 357 18.04 -30.97 30.48
C LYS A 357 17.91 -31.89 29.28
N ASP A 358 18.78 -32.89 29.18
CA ASP A 358 18.75 -33.90 28.11
C ASP A 358 17.38 -34.63 28.03
N SER A 359 16.70 -34.76 29.15
CA SER A 359 15.34 -35.34 29.19
C SER A 359 14.29 -34.58 28.39
N GLU A 360 14.48 -33.27 28.12
CA GLU A 360 13.57 -32.47 27.29
C GLU A 360 13.70 -32.82 25.80
N PHE A 361 14.86 -33.33 25.36
CA PHE A 361 15.12 -33.76 23.99
C PHE A 361 14.63 -35.18 23.69
N LEU A 362 14.27 -35.96 24.74
CA LEU A 362 13.80 -37.33 24.62
C LEU A 362 12.28 -37.45 24.75
N LYS A 363 11.58 -36.37 25.05
CA LYS A 363 10.11 -36.36 25.12
C LYS A 363 9.52 -36.38 23.68
N ARG A 364 8.75 -37.42 23.41
CA ARG A 364 7.88 -37.53 22.22
C ARG A 364 6.55 -36.84 22.43
#